data_58a611a21585e6d8e414c436fe045ef5
#
_entry.id   58a611a21585e6d8e414c436fe045ef5
#
_cell.length_a   1.000
_cell.length_b   1.000
_cell.length_c   1.000
_cell.angle_alpha   90.00
_cell.angle_beta   90.00
_cell.angle_gamma   90.00
#
_symmetry.space_group_name_H-M   'P 1'
#
loop_
_entity.id
_entity.type
_entity.pdbx_description
1 polymer ?
#
loop_
_entity_poly.entity_id
_entity_poly.type
_entity_poly.pdbx_seq_one_letter_code
_entity_poly.pdbx_strand_id
1 'polypeptide(L)'
;VTSYIFRFFPQTLKDFILNSVELSTLFHLPSRSSIPTEKVQRQRIKQVDGPTELMDEGILLGVNDYRGVKKQIRLSVNDRRRHAYIIGQTGMGKSKLLENIAFQDIMDGRGFAFIDPHGDSVEELLGMIPKERIDDVIYFNPSDIDNPIGFNMFEANTPEEMDFVVSETNSMLKSLYDPGNTGIVGPRMENIVRYAAILLMSDPEGGTFMDIPKILVDPEFAKPKIKYLKNQRAIDFWTKEWPASQKSSDAGELTSWVVSKWAPFESGLLNNILGQKKSGFNIREVMDGQKILLVNLSKGLMGEQAAKLLGMVFVMKFQAAAMSRADTPESERKDFCLYVDEFQNFATSSFESILSEARKYRLNLILANQFMTQLTDTIKSAIIGNVPTKIVGRIGIDDAESLQRAFTPTFTAEDLTKLPNYNAVATVLIGGIPSAPFTMSLIPPIGKSNPELRKALKRYSASKFGRPKALVDSEIRQRFIASEDRQRQSLELKTSNNTQQQSTLDSRQLGSENQNKNSSFLDDWVKKREELRDESDRKSSNNSYETPLNVPKTSNNPVADSTTTAESNIFNNNVIVNNNLSRPASAPSASTNHTNNIKVEAPKIVLPKPNNDRFNVQHDDSDKDEVVFRIR
;
A
#
# COMPACT_ATOMS: atom_id res chain seq x y z
N VAL A 1 54.57 -21.75 -27.88
CA VAL A 1 54.05 -21.10 -26.65
C VAL A 1 54.80 -19.80 -26.40
N THR A 2 56.17 -19.83 -26.38
CA THR A 2 56.98 -18.63 -26.11
C THR A 2 56.77 -17.53 -27.16
N SER A 3 56.74 -17.88 -28.46
CA SER A 3 56.45 -16.94 -29.54
C SER A 3 55.09 -16.30 -29.44
N TYR A 4 54.07 -17.04 -28.98
CA TYR A 4 52.71 -16.52 -28.75
C TYR A 4 52.64 -15.54 -27.57
N ILE A 5 53.32 -15.88 -26.45
CA ILE A 5 53.33 -15.03 -25.25
C ILE A 5 54.01 -13.69 -25.54
N PHE A 6 55.11 -13.70 -26.28
CA PHE A 6 55.86 -12.48 -26.62
C PHE A 6 55.44 -11.85 -27.94
N ARG A 7 54.37 -12.36 -28.58
CA ARG A 7 53.87 -11.88 -29.88
C ARG A 7 54.96 -11.85 -30.96
N PHE A 8 55.89 -12.80 -30.87
CA PHE A 8 56.95 -12.92 -31.85
C PHE A 8 56.57 -13.95 -32.92
N PHE A 9 56.42 -13.48 -34.15
CA PHE A 9 56.09 -14.32 -35.30
C PHE A 9 57.39 -14.50 -36.17
N PRO A 10 58.03 -15.67 -36.14
CA PRO A 10 59.24 -15.88 -36.95
C PRO A 10 58.85 -15.88 -38.43
N GLN A 11 59.55 -15.08 -39.23
CA GLN A 11 59.34 -14.94 -40.68
C GLN A 11 59.62 -16.23 -41.52
N THR A 12 60.07 -17.29 -40.88
CA THR A 12 60.35 -18.58 -41.53
C THR A 12 59.18 -19.55 -41.58
N LEU A 13 58.01 -19.20 -40.92
CA LEU A 13 56.79 -19.99 -40.98
C LEU A 13 55.92 -19.55 -42.16
N LYS A 14 55.45 -20.47 -42.97
CA LYS A 14 54.45 -20.19 -43.99
C LYS A 14 53.20 -19.75 -43.30
N ASP A 15 52.72 -18.59 -43.71
CA ASP A 15 51.46 -18.01 -43.18
C ASP A 15 50.29 -18.88 -43.66
N PHE A 16 49.41 -19.24 -42.72
CA PHE A 16 48.13 -19.87 -43.04
C PHE A 16 47.06 -18.81 -43.09
N ILE A 17 46.33 -18.73 -44.19
CA ILE A 17 45.13 -17.91 -44.28
C ILE A 17 43.96 -18.79 -43.82
N LEU A 18 43.37 -18.41 -42.69
CA LEU A 18 42.17 -19.06 -42.16
C LEU A 18 41.00 -18.14 -42.38
N ASN A 19 39.88 -18.71 -42.83
CA ASN A 19 38.64 -17.97 -42.87
C ASN A 19 38.03 -17.84 -41.45
N SER A 20 37.00 -17.02 -41.26
CA SER A 20 36.40 -16.77 -39.94
C SER A 20 35.78 -18.02 -39.29
N VAL A 21 35.32 -18.99 -40.08
CA VAL A 21 34.76 -20.26 -39.58
C VAL A 21 35.89 -21.20 -39.11
N GLU A 22 36.98 -21.32 -39.86
CA GLU A 22 38.15 -22.10 -39.47
C GLU A 22 38.82 -21.50 -38.23
N LEU A 23 38.92 -20.16 -38.15
CA LEU A 23 39.44 -19.47 -36.98
C LEU A 23 38.57 -19.71 -35.76
N SER A 24 37.24 -19.74 -35.91
CA SER A 24 36.31 -20.00 -34.82
C SER A 24 36.39 -21.42 -34.26
N THR A 25 36.82 -22.40 -35.05
CA THR A 25 37.06 -23.77 -34.58
C THR A 25 38.38 -23.91 -33.79
N LEU A 26 39.36 -23.06 -34.08
CA LEU A 26 40.63 -23.01 -33.35
C LEU A 26 40.56 -22.14 -32.10
N PHE A 27 39.81 -21.03 -32.19
CA PHE A 27 39.62 -20.06 -31.12
C PHE A 27 38.15 -19.99 -30.73
N HIS A 28 37.75 -20.82 -29.80
CA HIS A 28 36.44 -20.73 -29.18
C HIS A 28 36.55 -20.36 -27.70
N LEU A 29 35.69 -19.46 -27.26
CA LEU A 29 35.60 -19.09 -25.86
C LEU A 29 35.04 -20.26 -25.05
N PRO A 30 35.55 -20.56 -23.85
CA PRO A 30 35.05 -21.65 -23.03
C PRO A 30 33.59 -21.47 -22.68
N SER A 31 32.75 -22.41 -23.06
CA SER A 31 31.33 -22.43 -22.65
C SER A 31 31.18 -22.87 -21.19
N ARG A 32 30.01 -22.59 -20.59
CA ARG A 32 29.73 -22.96 -19.18
C ARG A 32 29.92 -24.46 -18.90
N SER A 33 29.77 -25.32 -19.90
CA SER A 33 29.78 -26.76 -19.76
C SER A 33 31.15 -27.42 -20.05
N SER A 34 32.08 -26.71 -20.69
CA SER A 34 33.23 -27.37 -21.29
C SER A 34 34.50 -27.37 -20.47
N ILE A 35 34.75 -26.41 -19.56
CA ILE A 35 36.02 -26.39 -18.79
C ILE A 35 35.76 -25.83 -17.38
N PRO A 36 35.73 -26.64 -16.31
CA PRO A 36 35.78 -26.18 -14.94
C PRO A 36 37.20 -25.72 -14.60
N THR A 37 37.49 -24.44 -14.75
CA THR A 37 38.79 -23.88 -14.34
C THR A 37 38.55 -22.66 -13.43
N GLU A 38 39.19 -22.68 -12.25
CA GLU A 38 39.18 -21.57 -11.28
C GLU A 38 39.95 -20.34 -11.79
N LYS A 39 40.78 -20.49 -12.81
CA LYS A 39 41.64 -19.42 -13.36
C LYS A 39 40.93 -18.51 -14.36
N VAL A 40 39.76 -18.89 -14.87
CA VAL A 40 38.97 -18.05 -15.76
C VAL A 40 37.90 -17.37 -14.94
N GLN A 41 38.08 -16.09 -14.63
CA GLN A 41 37.04 -15.28 -14.01
C GLN A 41 35.88 -15.15 -15.00
N ARG A 42 34.82 -15.91 -14.75
CA ARG A 42 33.60 -15.85 -15.54
C ARG A 42 32.79 -14.64 -15.10
N GLN A 43 32.38 -13.84 -16.05
CA GLN A 43 31.45 -12.76 -15.81
C GLN A 43 30.12 -13.35 -15.32
N ARG A 44 29.69 -12.96 -14.10
CA ARG A 44 28.48 -13.50 -13.47
C ARG A 44 27.20 -13.04 -14.14
N ILE A 45 27.26 -11.88 -14.82
CA ILE A 45 26.14 -11.23 -15.51
C ILE A 45 26.60 -10.68 -16.86
N LYS A 46 25.64 -10.53 -17.78
CA LYS A 46 25.85 -9.78 -19.00
C LYS A 46 26.03 -8.30 -18.62
N GLN A 47 27.18 -7.72 -18.95
CA GLN A 47 27.41 -6.27 -18.78
C GLN A 47 27.17 -5.56 -20.10
N VAL A 48 26.44 -4.47 -20.03
CA VAL A 48 26.10 -3.62 -21.18
C VAL A 48 26.45 -2.18 -20.83
N ASP A 49 27.06 -1.47 -21.79
CA ASP A 49 27.47 -0.08 -21.61
C ASP A 49 26.27 0.82 -21.34
N GLY A 50 26.48 1.83 -20.51
CA GLY A 50 25.52 2.87 -20.22
C GLY A 50 25.31 3.83 -21.40
N PRO A 51 24.31 4.71 -21.32
CA PRO A 51 24.06 5.72 -22.34
C PRO A 51 25.32 6.56 -22.65
N THR A 52 25.47 6.96 -23.90
CA THR A 52 26.58 7.86 -24.32
C THR A 52 26.31 9.30 -23.90
N GLU A 53 25.05 9.73 -23.98
CA GLU A 53 24.60 11.03 -23.50
C GLU A 53 24.25 10.89 -22.02
N LEU A 54 25.11 11.43 -21.17
CA LEU A 54 24.91 11.44 -19.72
C LEU A 54 24.54 12.87 -19.30
N MET A 55 23.61 12.95 -18.36
CA MET A 55 23.25 14.21 -17.71
C MET A 55 24.26 14.47 -16.58
N ASP A 56 24.87 15.65 -16.55
CA ASP A 56 25.75 16.08 -15.45
C ASP A 56 24.95 16.45 -14.21
N GLU A 57 23.69 16.81 -14.39
CA GLU A 57 22.77 17.24 -13.34
C GLU A 57 21.63 16.23 -13.12
N GLY A 58 21.02 16.26 -11.94
CA GLY A 58 19.90 15.41 -11.58
C GLY A 58 20.25 14.36 -10.53
N ILE A 59 19.27 13.53 -10.20
CA ILE A 59 19.39 12.53 -9.15
C ILE A 59 20.26 11.36 -9.60
N LEU A 60 21.26 11.03 -8.81
CA LEU A 60 22.12 9.89 -9.03
C LEU A 60 21.37 8.58 -8.66
N LEU A 61 21.19 7.71 -9.64
CA LEU A 61 20.54 6.41 -9.49
C LEU A 61 21.54 5.27 -9.21
N GLY A 62 22.70 5.32 -9.85
CA GLY A 62 23.68 4.27 -9.77
C GLY A 62 24.89 4.53 -10.66
N VAL A 63 25.73 3.51 -10.81
CA VAL A 63 26.94 3.57 -11.63
C VAL A 63 26.93 2.41 -12.64
N ASN A 64 27.06 2.73 -13.91
CA ASN A 64 27.39 1.72 -14.91
C ASN A 64 28.91 1.52 -14.91
N ASP A 65 29.37 0.29 -14.74
CA ASP A 65 30.77 -0.10 -14.86
C ASP A 65 30.90 -1.05 -16.05
N TYR A 66 31.39 -0.54 -17.14
CA TYR A 66 31.55 -1.31 -18.36
C TYR A 66 33.02 -1.29 -18.81
N ARG A 67 33.67 -2.44 -18.81
CA ARG A 67 35.09 -2.61 -19.19
C ARG A 67 36.05 -1.66 -18.43
N GLY A 68 35.74 -1.41 -17.16
CA GLY A 68 36.53 -0.50 -16.30
C GLY A 68 36.23 0.98 -16.46
N VAL A 69 35.35 1.35 -17.39
CA VAL A 69 34.84 2.73 -17.53
C VAL A 69 33.59 2.89 -16.66
N LYS A 70 33.66 3.80 -15.69
CA LYS A 70 32.57 4.09 -14.77
C LYS A 70 31.80 5.33 -15.20
N LYS A 71 30.49 5.17 -15.42
CA LYS A 71 29.58 6.24 -15.78
C LYS A 71 28.53 6.41 -14.66
N GLN A 72 28.36 7.63 -14.16
CA GLN A 72 27.29 7.94 -13.21
C GLN A 72 25.96 8.05 -13.97
N ILE A 73 24.98 7.30 -13.54
CA ILE A 73 23.64 7.33 -14.14
C ILE A 73 22.75 8.27 -13.35
N ARG A 74 22.37 9.37 -13.98
CA ARG A 74 21.55 10.41 -13.38
C ARG A 74 20.21 10.54 -14.11
N LEU A 75 19.18 10.94 -13.38
CA LEU A 75 17.85 11.23 -13.89
C LEU A 75 17.54 12.73 -13.68
N SER A 76 17.37 13.47 -14.77
CA SER A 76 17.04 14.88 -14.69
C SER A 76 15.67 15.13 -14.06
N VAL A 77 15.45 16.31 -13.49
CA VAL A 77 14.15 16.70 -12.91
C VAL A 77 13.03 16.64 -13.96
N ASN A 78 13.33 17.07 -15.19
CA ASN A 78 12.35 17.07 -16.28
C ASN A 78 11.94 15.64 -16.71
N ASP A 79 12.92 14.75 -16.83
CA ASP A 79 12.66 13.36 -17.23
C ASP A 79 11.97 12.58 -16.12
N ARG A 80 12.25 12.91 -14.86
CA ARG A 80 11.63 12.34 -13.69
C ARG A 80 10.10 12.55 -13.64
N ARG A 81 9.59 13.63 -14.28
CA ARG A 81 8.13 13.89 -14.39
C ARG A 81 7.36 12.77 -15.07
N ARG A 82 8.03 11.89 -15.82
CA ARG A 82 7.42 10.72 -16.48
C ARG A 82 7.47 9.46 -15.66
N HIS A 83 7.64 9.60 -14.34
CA HIS A 83 7.64 8.50 -13.37
C HIS A 83 8.85 7.57 -13.47
N ALA A 84 9.06 6.78 -12.44
CA ALA A 84 10.04 5.70 -12.40
C ALA A 84 9.46 4.45 -11.74
N TYR A 85 9.80 3.29 -12.26
CA TYR A 85 9.37 2.00 -11.76
C TYR A 85 10.57 1.14 -11.37
N ILE A 86 10.56 0.63 -10.14
CA ILE A 86 11.64 -0.15 -9.55
C ILE A 86 11.07 -1.51 -9.12
N ILE A 87 11.63 -2.60 -9.66
CA ILE A 87 11.19 -3.95 -9.31
C ILE A 87 12.39 -4.85 -8.98
N GLY A 88 12.21 -5.75 -8.04
CA GLY A 88 13.21 -6.76 -7.69
C GLY A 88 12.88 -7.46 -6.38
N GLN A 89 13.40 -8.65 -6.22
CA GLN A 89 13.24 -9.46 -5.01
C GLN A 89 13.82 -8.77 -3.76
N THR A 90 13.42 -9.25 -2.59
CA THR A 90 13.98 -8.82 -1.30
C THR A 90 15.52 -8.95 -1.28
N GLY A 91 16.21 -7.99 -0.69
CA GLY A 91 17.68 -7.96 -0.61
C GLY A 91 18.38 -7.40 -1.84
N MET A 92 17.65 -6.99 -2.90
CA MET A 92 18.23 -6.38 -4.10
C MET A 92 18.66 -4.91 -3.90
N GLY A 93 18.29 -4.29 -2.80
CA GLY A 93 18.62 -2.89 -2.51
C GLY A 93 17.56 -1.87 -2.94
N LYS A 94 16.32 -2.28 -3.26
CA LYS A 94 15.23 -1.38 -3.66
C LYS A 94 15.00 -0.24 -2.66
N SER A 95 14.75 -0.59 -1.38
CA SER A 95 14.47 0.41 -0.33
C SER A 95 15.65 1.37 -0.16
N LYS A 96 16.90 0.87 -0.23
CA LYS A 96 18.09 1.75 -0.18
C LYS A 96 18.23 2.64 -1.41
N LEU A 97 17.82 2.19 -2.59
CA LEU A 97 17.74 3.05 -3.76
C LEU A 97 16.70 4.16 -3.58
N LEU A 98 15.50 3.81 -3.09
CA LEU A 98 14.45 4.80 -2.80
C LEU A 98 14.91 5.82 -1.75
N GLU A 99 15.52 5.35 -0.65
CA GLU A 99 16.08 6.22 0.40
C GLU A 99 17.15 7.16 -0.17
N ASN A 100 18.06 6.66 -1.00
CA ASN A 100 19.09 7.48 -1.63
C ASN A 100 18.51 8.55 -2.56
N ILE A 101 17.47 8.22 -3.32
CA ILE A 101 16.79 9.19 -4.19
C ILE A 101 16.06 10.25 -3.34
N ALA A 102 15.31 9.82 -2.31
CA ALA A 102 14.60 10.71 -1.41
C ALA A 102 15.54 11.61 -0.59
N PHE A 103 16.69 11.08 -0.16
CA PHE A 103 17.71 11.88 0.52
C PHE A 103 18.28 12.97 -0.38
N GLN A 104 18.49 12.70 -1.65
CA GLN A 104 18.91 13.74 -2.61
C GLN A 104 17.83 14.82 -2.77
N ASP A 105 16.53 14.45 -2.77
CA ASP A 105 15.45 15.44 -2.76
C ASP A 105 15.45 16.30 -1.49
N ILE A 106 15.74 15.72 -0.32
CA ILE A 106 15.89 16.47 0.93
C ILE A 106 16.98 17.52 0.79
N MET A 107 18.15 17.11 0.29
CA MET A 107 19.32 17.99 0.16
C MET A 107 19.15 19.08 -0.91
N ASP A 108 18.41 18.77 -1.98
CA ASP A 108 18.11 19.71 -3.05
C ASP A 108 16.92 20.66 -2.73
N GLY A 109 16.34 20.55 -1.56
CA GLY A 109 15.22 21.39 -1.12
C GLY A 109 13.87 21.03 -1.77
N ARG A 110 13.75 19.86 -2.42
CA ARG A 110 12.51 19.45 -3.09
C ARG A 110 11.51 18.86 -2.11
N GLY A 111 10.22 19.05 -2.42
CA GLY A 111 9.11 18.42 -1.70
C GLY A 111 8.82 17.02 -2.20
N PHE A 112 8.49 16.12 -1.27
CA PHE A 112 8.06 14.78 -1.61
C PHE A 112 7.22 14.15 -0.50
N ALA A 113 6.50 13.08 -0.86
CA ALA A 113 5.90 12.16 0.10
C ALA A 113 6.49 10.76 -0.08
N PHE A 114 6.69 10.05 1.02
CA PHE A 114 7.17 8.68 1.03
C PHE A 114 6.17 7.80 1.79
N ILE A 115 5.52 6.87 1.11
CA ILE A 115 4.58 5.91 1.69
C ILE A 115 5.31 4.57 1.87
N ASP A 116 5.50 4.17 3.12
CA ASP A 116 6.20 2.94 3.49
C ASP A 116 5.28 2.05 4.36
N PRO A 117 4.88 0.87 3.87
CA PRO A 117 4.05 -0.05 4.63
C PRO A 117 4.78 -0.67 5.83
N HIS A 118 6.09 -0.74 5.80
CA HIS A 118 6.93 -1.29 6.88
C HIS A 118 7.40 -0.23 7.86
N GLY A 119 7.72 0.96 7.36
CA GLY A 119 8.14 2.11 8.14
C GLY A 119 9.65 2.28 8.28
N ASP A 120 10.46 1.29 7.90
CA ASP A 120 11.92 1.30 8.10
C ASP A 120 12.60 2.41 7.31
N SER A 121 12.26 2.58 6.03
CA SER A 121 12.83 3.62 5.15
C SER A 121 12.45 5.02 5.61
N VAL A 122 11.20 5.20 6.03
CA VAL A 122 10.71 6.48 6.56
C VAL A 122 11.42 6.85 7.86
N GLU A 123 11.67 5.88 8.73
CA GLU A 123 12.43 6.06 9.97
C GLU A 123 13.88 6.48 9.71
N GLU A 124 14.54 5.84 8.74
CA GLU A 124 15.90 6.20 8.33
C GLU A 124 15.96 7.62 7.77
N LEU A 125 15.06 7.96 6.83
CA LEU A 125 14.99 9.29 6.23
C LEU A 125 14.71 10.39 7.27
N LEU A 126 13.85 10.11 8.27
CA LEU A 126 13.54 11.05 9.34
C LEU A 126 14.80 11.46 10.15
N GLY A 127 15.74 10.52 10.31
CA GLY A 127 17.02 10.80 10.98
C GLY A 127 18.05 11.52 10.11
N MET A 128 17.74 11.78 8.81
CA MET A 128 18.65 12.42 7.85
C MET A 128 18.22 13.86 7.50
N ILE A 129 17.17 14.38 8.13
CA ILE A 129 16.64 15.72 7.82
C ILE A 129 17.62 16.80 8.30
N PRO A 130 18.07 17.73 7.43
CA PRO A 130 18.90 18.84 7.83
C PRO A 130 18.09 19.88 8.61
N LYS A 131 18.79 20.71 9.40
CA LYS A 131 18.16 21.69 10.30
C LYS A 131 17.23 22.67 9.57
N GLU A 132 17.59 23.04 8.37
CA GLU A 132 16.88 23.99 7.51
C GLU A 132 15.51 23.46 7.02
N ARG A 133 15.31 22.13 7.08
CA ARG A 133 14.09 21.47 6.61
C ARG A 133 13.21 20.89 7.72
N ILE A 134 13.57 21.11 9.00
CA ILE A 134 12.83 20.57 10.16
C ILE A 134 11.35 20.99 10.13
N ASP A 135 11.07 22.26 9.81
CA ASP A 135 9.71 22.81 9.76
C ASP A 135 8.89 22.34 8.57
N ASP A 136 9.54 21.73 7.60
CA ASP A 136 8.88 21.17 6.42
C ASP A 136 8.43 19.73 6.61
N VAL A 137 8.87 19.07 7.68
CA VAL A 137 8.62 17.65 7.89
C VAL A 137 7.27 17.41 8.54
N ILE A 138 6.51 16.52 7.93
CA ILE A 138 5.29 15.93 8.47
C ILE A 138 5.55 14.42 8.58
N TYR A 139 5.60 13.91 9.81
CA TYR A 139 5.73 12.49 10.07
C TYR A 139 4.38 11.93 10.49
N PHE A 140 3.76 11.19 9.59
CA PHE A 140 2.48 10.53 9.84
C PHE A 140 2.74 9.10 10.33
N ASN A 141 2.35 8.82 11.58
CA ASN A 141 2.49 7.50 12.18
C ASN A 141 1.21 7.11 12.93
N PRO A 142 0.42 6.20 12.38
CA PRO A 142 -0.78 5.67 13.04
C PRO A 142 -0.54 5.04 14.40
N SER A 143 0.68 4.58 14.68
CA SER A 143 1.05 3.95 15.96
C SER A 143 1.26 4.95 17.09
N ASP A 144 1.26 6.26 16.82
CA ASP A 144 1.21 7.29 17.86
C ASP A 144 -0.23 7.41 18.39
N ILE A 145 -0.50 6.61 19.43
CA ILE A 145 -1.84 6.50 20.01
C ILE A 145 -2.21 7.76 20.77
N ASP A 146 -1.23 8.45 21.36
CA ASP A 146 -1.47 9.58 22.26
C ASP A 146 -1.84 10.86 21.50
N ASN A 147 -1.27 11.03 20.30
CA ASN A 147 -1.47 12.22 19.47
C ASN A 147 -1.82 11.84 18.03
N PRO A 148 -2.98 11.20 17.78
CA PRO A 148 -3.38 10.78 16.44
C PRO A 148 -3.52 12.00 15.51
N ILE A 149 -2.87 11.91 14.35
CA ILE A 149 -3.02 12.89 13.28
C ILE A 149 -4.27 12.54 12.49
N GLY A 150 -5.26 13.44 12.47
CA GLY A 150 -6.47 13.26 11.67
C GLY A 150 -6.17 13.23 10.18
N PHE A 151 -6.83 12.33 9.45
CA PHE A 151 -6.74 12.25 7.99
C PHE A 151 -8.10 11.87 7.40
N ASN A 152 -8.96 12.86 7.20
CA ASN A 152 -10.31 12.65 6.71
C ASN A 152 -10.31 12.50 5.18
N MET A 153 -10.68 11.30 4.72
CA MET A 153 -10.78 11.05 3.28
C MET A 153 -11.95 11.77 2.60
N PHE A 154 -12.95 12.21 3.36
CA PHE A 154 -14.18 12.88 2.85
C PHE A 154 -14.07 14.41 2.82
N GLU A 155 -12.93 14.99 3.13
CA GLU A 155 -12.70 16.41 2.85
C GLU A 155 -12.60 16.63 1.34
N ALA A 156 -13.54 17.37 0.78
CA ALA A 156 -13.61 17.79 -0.61
C ALA A 156 -14.06 19.24 -0.69
N ASN A 157 -13.40 20.04 -1.53
CA ASN A 157 -13.63 21.48 -1.64
C ASN A 157 -14.57 21.83 -2.80
N THR A 158 -14.66 20.96 -3.82
CA THR A 158 -15.49 21.17 -5.00
C THR A 158 -16.40 19.97 -5.26
N PRO A 159 -17.51 20.15 -5.99
CA PRO A 159 -18.38 19.03 -6.38
C PRO A 159 -17.64 17.94 -7.17
N GLU A 160 -16.70 18.33 -8.03
CA GLU A 160 -15.90 17.39 -8.85
C GLU A 160 -14.97 16.56 -7.97
N GLU A 161 -14.35 17.20 -6.95
CA GLU A 161 -13.54 16.50 -5.96
C GLU A 161 -14.39 15.52 -5.13
N MET A 162 -15.63 15.93 -4.77
CA MET A 162 -16.59 15.06 -4.08
C MET A 162 -16.92 13.82 -4.91
N ASP A 163 -17.27 13.99 -6.20
CA ASP A 163 -17.58 12.88 -7.09
C ASP A 163 -16.39 11.94 -7.28
N PHE A 164 -15.19 12.50 -7.36
CA PHE A 164 -13.93 11.73 -7.40
C PHE A 164 -13.73 10.91 -6.13
N VAL A 165 -13.84 11.52 -4.95
CA VAL A 165 -13.68 10.83 -3.64
C VAL A 165 -14.71 9.70 -3.50
N VAL A 166 -15.95 9.91 -3.92
CA VAL A 166 -17.02 8.89 -3.91
C VAL A 166 -16.66 7.71 -4.81
N SER A 167 -16.18 7.98 -6.02
CA SER A 167 -15.76 6.94 -6.97
C SER A 167 -14.60 6.13 -6.41
N GLU A 168 -13.59 6.82 -5.86
CA GLU A 168 -12.43 6.16 -5.26
C GLU A 168 -12.78 5.35 -4.01
N THR A 169 -13.73 5.83 -3.19
CA THR A 169 -14.22 5.05 -2.04
C THR A 169 -14.76 3.69 -2.48
N ASN A 170 -15.57 3.65 -3.54
CA ASN A 170 -16.08 2.40 -4.09
C ASN A 170 -14.94 1.53 -4.67
N SER A 171 -13.99 2.12 -5.39
CA SER A 171 -12.82 1.42 -5.95
C SER A 171 -11.95 0.81 -4.85
N MET A 172 -11.75 1.52 -3.73
CA MET A 172 -11.02 1.02 -2.56
C MET A 172 -11.74 -0.16 -1.90
N LEU A 173 -13.04 -0.06 -1.66
CA LEU A 173 -13.83 -1.15 -1.08
C LEU A 173 -13.80 -2.38 -2.00
N LYS A 174 -13.88 -2.19 -3.31
CA LYS A 174 -13.76 -3.26 -4.28
C LYS A 174 -12.37 -3.91 -4.23
N SER A 175 -11.29 -3.12 -4.18
CA SER A 175 -9.91 -3.63 -4.04
C SER A 175 -9.69 -4.40 -2.74
N LEU A 176 -10.37 -4.01 -1.64
CA LEU A 176 -10.24 -4.65 -0.33
C LEU A 176 -11.03 -5.95 -0.21
N TYR A 177 -12.25 -5.98 -0.76
CA TYR A 177 -13.22 -7.06 -0.49
C TYR A 177 -13.59 -7.87 -1.71
N ASP A 178 -13.32 -7.39 -2.92
CA ASP A 178 -13.66 -8.07 -4.17
C ASP A 178 -12.58 -7.90 -5.27
N PRO A 179 -11.30 -8.20 -4.97
CA PRO A 179 -10.20 -8.06 -5.93
C PRO A 179 -10.39 -8.94 -7.18
N GLY A 180 -11.12 -10.05 -7.04
CA GLY A 180 -11.46 -10.97 -8.15
C GLY A 180 -12.69 -10.58 -8.95
N ASN A 181 -13.35 -9.45 -8.63
CA ASN A 181 -14.59 -9.00 -9.28
C ASN A 181 -15.71 -10.07 -9.27
N THR A 182 -15.87 -10.73 -8.13
CA THR A 182 -16.83 -11.83 -7.92
C THR A 182 -18.26 -11.35 -7.64
N GLY A 183 -18.45 -10.01 -7.49
CA GLY A 183 -19.74 -9.39 -7.18
C GLY A 183 -20.03 -9.22 -5.69
N ILE A 184 -19.07 -9.53 -4.80
CA ILE A 184 -19.19 -9.25 -3.37
C ILE A 184 -19.36 -7.73 -3.13
N VAL A 185 -18.65 -6.89 -3.87
CA VAL A 185 -18.89 -5.46 -3.94
C VAL A 185 -19.57 -5.15 -5.28
N GLY A 186 -20.89 -5.36 -5.30
CA GLY A 186 -21.69 -5.16 -6.51
C GLY A 186 -22.40 -3.80 -6.56
N PRO A 187 -23.13 -3.52 -7.67
CA PRO A 187 -23.75 -2.21 -7.92
C PRO A 187 -24.68 -1.72 -6.81
N ARG A 188 -25.33 -2.63 -6.08
CA ARG A 188 -26.23 -2.27 -4.97
C ARG A 188 -25.45 -1.69 -3.80
N MET A 189 -24.32 -2.30 -3.42
CA MET A 189 -23.44 -1.78 -2.38
C MET A 189 -22.79 -0.47 -2.81
N GLU A 190 -22.26 -0.42 -4.02
CA GLU A 190 -21.65 0.81 -4.57
C GLU A 190 -22.63 1.98 -4.54
N ASN A 191 -23.91 1.75 -4.85
CA ASN A 191 -24.94 2.78 -4.81
C ASN A 191 -25.24 3.26 -3.37
N ILE A 192 -25.33 2.35 -2.41
CA ILE A 192 -25.54 2.68 -0.98
C ILE A 192 -24.37 3.50 -0.46
N VAL A 193 -23.13 3.05 -0.68
CA VAL A 193 -21.92 3.75 -0.24
C VAL A 193 -21.80 5.11 -0.91
N ARG A 194 -22.11 5.22 -2.20
CA ARG A 194 -22.15 6.48 -2.96
C ARG A 194 -23.03 7.50 -2.27
N TYR A 195 -24.30 7.18 -2.01
CA TYR A 195 -25.22 8.14 -1.42
C TYR A 195 -24.95 8.40 0.07
N ALA A 196 -24.39 7.44 0.79
CA ALA A 196 -23.92 7.66 2.15
C ALA A 196 -22.74 8.65 2.19
N ALA A 197 -21.75 8.48 1.32
CA ALA A 197 -20.61 9.40 1.21
C ALA A 197 -21.06 10.81 0.77
N ILE A 198 -21.91 10.93 -0.25
CA ILE A 198 -22.46 12.22 -0.70
C ILE A 198 -23.19 12.94 0.45
N LEU A 199 -24.03 12.24 1.23
CA LEU A 199 -24.74 12.82 2.35
C LEU A 199 -23.79 13.34 3.43
N LEU A 200 -22.77 12.55 3.78
CA LEU A 200 -21.76 12.90 4.77
C LEU A 200 -20.89 14.09 4.33
N MET A 201 -20.49 14.13 3.08
CA MET A 201 -19.68 15.22 2.52
C MET A 201 -20.49 16.50 2.28
N SER A 202 -21.81 16.40 2.12
CA SER A 202 -22.69 17.57 1.97
C SER A 202 -22.98 18.28 3.29
N ASP A 203 -22.69 17.67 4.44
CA ASP A 203 -22.89 18.28 5.76
C ASP A 203 -21.84 19.37 6.00
N PRO A 204 -22.25 20.63 6.26
CA PRO A 204 -21.32 21.72 6.57
C PRO A 204 -20.41 21.47 7.78
N GLU A 205 -20.88 20.66 8.73
CA GLU A 205 -20.04 20.23 9.85
C GLU A 205 -18.99 19.18 9.46
N GLY A 206 -19.08 18.65 8.25
CA GLY A 206 -18.27 17.55 7.74
C GLY A 206 -18.70 16.18 8.27
N GLY A 207 -18.49 15.16 7.45
CA GLY A 207 -18.63 13.77 7.81
C GLY A 207 -17.33 13.00 7.56
N THR A 208 -17.28 11.76 8.01
CA THR A 208 -16.10 10.92 7.88
C THR A 208 -16.48 9.56 7.30
N PHE A 209 -15.49 8.85 6.75
CA PHE A 209 -15.66 7.47 6.30
C PHE A 209 -16.20 6.56 7.41
N MET A 210 -15.81 6.83 8.66
CA MET A 210 -16.23 6.06 9.83
C MET A 210 -17.69 6.31 10.21
N ASP A 211 -18.33 7.34 9.67
CA ASP A 211 -19.74 7.65 9.93
C ASP A 211 -20.71 6.88 8.99
N ILE A 212 -20.19 6.17 7.95
CA ILE A 212 -21.04 5.42 7.00
C ILE A 212 -21.90 4.35 7.68
N PRO A 213 -21.41 3.49 8.58
CA PRO A 213 -22.26 2.54 9.30
C PRO A 213 -23.39 3.23 10.05
N LYS A 214 -23.08 4.31 10.76
CA LYS A 214 -24.03 5.05 11.58
C LYS A 214 -25.14 5.67 10.73
N ILE A 215 -24.80 6.28 9.60
CA ILE A 215 -25.78 6.95 8.73
C ILE A 215 -26.76 5.96 8.07
N LEU A 216 -26.35 4.70 7.92
CA LEU A 216 -27.20 3.64 7.36
C LEU A 216 -28.13 3.02 8.40
N VAL A 217 -27.70 2.99 9.68
CA VAL A 217 -28.45 2.33 10.76
C VAL A 217 -29.34 3.32 11.54
N ASP A 218 -28.89 4.57 11.70
CA ASP A 218 -29.53 5.57 12.54
C ASP A 218 -30.22 6.68 11.70
N PRO A 219 -31.55 6.61 11.51
CA PRO A 219 -32.28 7.64 10.77
C PRO A 219 -32.20 9.03 11.40
N GLU A 220 -32.07 9.14 12.73
CA GLU A 220 -31.98 10.44 13.43
C GLU A 220 -30.60 11.09 13.25
N PHE A 221 -29.60 10.29 12.90
CA PHE A 221 -28.29 10.78 12.47
C PHE A 221 -28.31 11.26 11.00
N ALA A 222 -29.08 10.61 10.14
CA ALA A 222 -29.17 10.92 8.72
C ALA A 222 -30.07 12.13 8.41
N LYS A 223 -31.28 12.19 8.99
CA LYS A 223 -32.30 13.20 8.69
C LYS A 223 -31.82 14.66 8.72
N PRO A 224 -31.07 15.13 9.75
CA PRO A 224 -30.63 16.52 9.80
C PRO A 224 -29.68 16.90 8.66
N LYS A 225 -29.01 15.91 8.05
CA LYS A 225 -28.01 16.10 6.97
C LYS A 225 -28.67 16.19 5.60
N ILE A 226 -29.83 15.55 5.40
CA ILE A 226 -30.57 15.52 4.11
C ILE A 226 -30.89 16.93 3.60
N LYS A 227 -31.14 17.88 4.48
CA LYS A 227 -31.45 19.28 4.11
C LYS A 227 -30.30 20.00 3.38
N TYR A 228 -29.05 19.49 3.51
CA TYR A 228 -27.89 20.07 2.88
C TYR A 228 -27.58 19.45 1.48
N LEU A 229 -28.30 18.39 1.12
CA LEU A 229 -28.16 17.80 -0.20
C LEU A 229 -28.66 18.75 -1.30
N LYS A 230 -27.85 18.93 -2.33
CA LYS A 230 -28.20 19.71 -3.53
C LYS A 230 -28.61 18.81 -4.70
N ASN A 231 -28.13 17.59 -4.72
CA ASN A 231 -28.40 16.62 -5.78
C ASN A 231 -29.75 15.95 -5.57
N GLN A 232 -30.71 16.16 -6.51
CA GLN A 232 -32.07 15.64 -6.41
C GLN A 232 -32.09 14.10 -6.32
N ARG A 233 -31.21 13.42 -7.03
CA ARG A 233 -31.12 11.95 -6.98
C ARG A 233 -30.72 11.43 -5.60
N ALA A 234 -29.78 12.14 -4.92
CA ALA A 234 -29.41 11.81 -3.55
C ALA A 234 -30.56 12.10 -2.56
N ILE A 235 -31.32 13.18 -2.77
CA ILE A 235 -32.51 13.48 -1.98
C ILE A 235 -33.54 12.36 -2.15
N ASP A 236 -33.86 11.95 -3.38
CA ASP A 236 -34.82 10.89 -3.67
C ASP A 236 -34.38 9.55 -3.06
N PHE A 237 -33.07 9.22 -3.12
CA PHE A 237 -32.53 8.05 -2.46
C PHE A 237 -32.83 8.05 -0.95
N TRP A 238 -32.50 9.11 -0.23
CA TRP A 238 -32.63 9.19 1.22
C TRP A 238 -34.07 9.38 1.71
N THR A 239 -34.94 10.02 0.89
CA THR A 239 -36.32 10.29 1.29
C THR A 239 -37.31 9.22 0.84
N LYS A 240 -37.01 8.48 -0.24
CA LYS A 240 -37.93 7.52 -0.85
C LYS A 240 -37.35 6.11 -0.89
N GLU A 241 -36.17 5.93 -1.53
CA GLU A 241 -35.63 4.60 -1.84
C GLU A 241 -35.09 3.90 -0.60
N TRP A 242 -34.25 4.57 0.19
CA TRP A 242 -33.67 3.99 1.39
C TRP A 242 -34.73 3.62 2.42
N PRO A 243 -35.69 4.51 2.79
CA PRO A 243 -36.77 4.13 3.69
C PRO A 243 -37.66 3.00 3.16
N ALA A 244 -37.88 2.92 1.84
CA ALA A 244 -38.65 1.83 1.25
C ALA A 244 -37.87 0.49 1.33
N SER A 245 -36.56 0.52 1.09
CA SER A 245 -35.70 -0.66 1.21
C SER A 245 -35.65 -1.20 2.65
N GLN A 246 -35.72 -0.32 3.65
CA GLN A 246 -35.71 -0.70 5.07
C GLN A 246 -37.01 -1.38 5.54
N LYS A 247 -38.08 -1.32 4.74
CA LYS A 247 -39.35 -2.01 5.02
C LYS A 247 -39.43 -3.41 4.39
N SER A 248 -38.46 -3.77 3.54
CA SER A 248 -38.42 -5.11 2.92
C SER A 248 -37.96 -6.17 3.93
N SER A 249 -38.32 -7.44 3.69
CA SER A 249 -37.90 -8.58 4.51
C SER A 249 -36.38 -8.69 4.63
N ASP A 250 -35.64 -8.25 3.61
CA ASP A 250 -34.19 -8.41 3.48
C ASP A 250 -33.39 -7.17 3.98
N ALA A 251 -34.11 -6.19 4.56
CA ALA A 251 -33.51 -4.91 4.95
C ALA A 251 -32.40 -5.06 5.99
N GLY A 252 -32.62 -5.91 6.99
CA GLY A 252 -31.63 -6.18 8.05
C GLY A 252 -30.37 -6.85 7.51
N GLU A 253 -30.54 -7.79 6.60
CA GLU A 253 -29.43 -8.50 5.97
C GLU A 253 -28.57 -7.58 5.11
N LEU A 254 -29.21 -6.75 4.26
CA LEU A 254 -28.51 -5.78 3.41
C LEU A 254 -27.70 -4.79 4.22
N THR A 255 -28.31 -4.18 5.24
CA THR A 255 -27.65 -3.17 6.08
C THR A 255 -26.48 -3.80 6.84
N SER A 256 -26.70 -4.98 7.46
CA SER A 256 -25.66 -5.73 8.16
C SER A 256 -24.52 -6.12 7.24
N TRP A 257 -24.82 -6.53 6.01
CA TRP A 257 -23.82 -6.90 5.03
C TRP A 257 -22.92 -5.74 4.61
N VAL A 258 -23.49 -4.55 4.39
CA VAL A 258 -22.69 -3.34 4.12
C VAL A 258 -21.86 -2.95 5.34
N VAL A 259 -22.50 -2.82 6.51
CA VAL A 259 -21.86 -2.38 7.78
C VAL A 259 -20.70 -3.32 8.17
N SER A 260 -20.84 -4.63 7.97
CA SER A 260 -19.78 -5.60 8.29
C SER A 260 -18.43 -5.33 7.61
N LYS A 261 -18.43 -4.59 6.47
CA LYS A 261 -17.18 -4.21 5.77
C LYS A 261 -16.39 -3.13 6.52
N TRP A 262 -17.00 -2.43 7.46
CA TRP A 262 -16.32 -1.43 8.30
C TRP A 262 -15.71 -2.02 9.57
N ALA A 263 -16.14 -3.22 10.00
CA ALA A 263 -15.65 -3.85 11.21
C ALA A 263 -14.10 -3.89 11.35
N PRO A 264 -13.31 -4.18 10.29
CA PRO A 264 -11.85 -4.15 10.38
C PRO A 264 -11.25 -2.75 10.65
N PHE A 265 -12.02 -1.68 10.39
CA PHE A 265 -11.58 -0.29 10.53
C PHE A 265 -12.04 0.35 11.85
N GLU A 266 -12.94 -0.28 12.59
CA GLU A 266 -13.45 0.21 13.87
C GLU A 266 -12.42 0.12 15.01
N SER A 267 -11.19 -0.37 14.73
CA SER A 267 -10.09 -0.32 15.69
C SER A 267 -9.85 1.11 16.17
N GLY A 268 -9.56 1.29 17.46
CA GLY A 268 -9.35 2.63 18.05
C GLY A 268 -8.30 3.46 17.32
N LEU A 269 -7.27 2.83 16.72
CA LEU A 269 -6.24 3.51 15.94
C LEU A 269 -6.80 4.17 14.68
N LEU A 270 -7.50 3.42 13.84
CA LEU A 270 -8.06 3.95 12.59
C LEU A 270 -9.20 4.92 12.84
N ASN A 271 -10.04 4.62 13.83
CA ASN A 271 -11.15 5.50 14.18
C ASN A 271 -10.63 6.89 14.61
N ASN A 272 -9.53 6.95 15.35
CA ASN A 272 -8.92 8.21 15.77
C ASN A 272 -8.20 8.97 14.64
N ILE A 273 -7.92 8.32 13.52
CA ILE A 273 -7.32 8.94 12.33
C ILE A 273 -8.41 9.34 11.33
N LEU A 274 -9.17 8.36 10.82
CA LEU A 274 -10.19 8.55 9.79
C LEU A 274 -11.50 9.11 10.32
N GLY A 275 -11.76 9.05 11.63
CA GLY A 275 -12.95 9.55 12.29
C GLY A 275 -12.86 11.02 12.69
N GLN A 276 -11.74 11.70 12.55
CA GLN A 276 -11.64 13.15 12.73
C GLN A 276 -12.26 13.88 11.53
N LYS A 277 -13.09 14.90 11.77
CA LYS A 277 -13.75 15.68 10.72
C LYS A 277 -12.78 16.52 9.89
N LYS A 278 -11.63 16.91 10.48
CA LYS A 278 -10.59 17.71 9.82
C LYS A 278 -9.26 16.96 9.84
N SER A 279 -8.58 16.99 8.71
CA SER A 279 -7.20 16.49 8.60
C SER A 279 -6.24 17.40 9.33
N GLY A 280 -5.17 16.83 9.88
CA GLY A 280 -4.10 17.60 10.54
C GLY A 280 -3.24 18.41 9.58
N PHE A 281 -3.29 18.09 8.27
CA PHE A 281 -2.58 18.81 7.21
C PHE A 281 -3.33 18.65 5.87
N ASN A 282 -3.08 19.57 4.95
CA ASN A 282 -3.67 19.56 3.60
C ASN A 282 -2.64 19.08 2.57
N ILE A 283 -2.98 18.07 1.77
CA ILE A 283 -2.06 17.51 0.77
C ILE A 283 -1.70 18.52 -0.32
N ARG A 284 -2.62 19.39 -0.75
CA ARG A 284 -2.32 20.44 -1.73
C ARG A 284 -1.27 21.41 -1.19
N GLU A 285 -1.39 21.83 0.08
CA GLU A 285 -0.42 22.69 0.75
C GLU A 285 0.93 22.00 0.95
N VAL A 286 0.93 20.69 1.21
CA VAL A 286 2.15 19.88 1.28
C VAL A 286 2.89 19.91 -0.05
N MET A 287 2.17 19.72 -1.16
CA MET A 287 2.75 19.71 -2.50
C MET A 287 3.27 21.11 -2.92
N ASP A 288 2.46 22.15 -2.76
CA ASP A 288 2.78 23.50 -3.19
C ASP A 288 3.82 24.18 -2.28
N GLY A 289 3.82 23.80 -0.98
CA GLY A 289 4.81 24.23 0.00
C GLY A 289 6.13 23.49 -0.03
N GLN A 290 6.31 22.51 -0.94
CA GLN A 290 7.53 21.68 -1.03
C GLN A 290 7.88 21.00 0.32
N LYS A 291 6.85 20.52 1.03
CA LYS A 291 7.02 19.85 2.32
C LYS A 291 7.50 18.40 2.14
N ILE A 292 7.97 17.80 3.22
CA ILE A 292 8.41 16.42 3.30
C ILE A 292 7.38 15.65 4.12
N LEU A 293 6.58 14.81 3.47
CA LEU A 293 5.59 13.97 4.14
C LEU A 293 6.09 12.52 4.21
N LEU A 294 6.40 12.09 5.42
CA LEU A 294 6.87 10.73 5.69
C LEU A 294 5.73 9.91 6.32
N VAL A 295 5.21 8.94 5.55
CA VAL A 295 4.05 8.12 5.95
C VAL A 295 4.53 6.74 6.35
N ASN A 296 4.57 6.48 7.65
CA ASN A 296 4.87 5.18 8.23
C ASN A 296 3.55 4.44 8.50
N LEU A 297 3.19 3.48 7.68
CA LEU A 297 1.93 2.74 7.86
C LEU A 297 2.02 1.63 8.91
N SER A 298 3.22 1.26 9.37
CA SER A 298 3.44 0.30 10.47
C SER A 298 2.56 -0.95 10.37
N LYS A 299 2.51 -1.59 9.20
CA LYS A 299 1.65 -2.76 8.89
C LYS A 299 1.62 -3.81 10.00
N GLY A 300 2.77 -4.04 10.66
CA GLY A 300 2.89 -4.98 11.77
C GLY A 300 2.08 -4.61 13.02
N LEU A 301 1.78 -3.33 13.24
CA LEU A 301 1.03 -2.83 14.40
C LEU A 301 -0.45 -2.58 14.08
N MET A 302 -0.75 -2.09 12.88
CA MET A 302 -2.13 -1.78 12.47
C MET A 302 -2.89 -2.96 11.88
N GLY A 303 -2.18 -3.97 11.39
CA GLY A 303 -2.73 -5.00 10.53
C GLY A 303 -2.76 -4.61 9.05
N GLU A 304 -2.84 -5.63 8.20
CA GLU A 304 -2.68 -5.48 6.75
C GLU A 304 -3.80 -4.67 6.09
N GLN A 305 -5.06 -4.94 6.43
CA GLN A 305 -6.21 -4.26 5.82
C GLN A 305 -6.25 -2.77 6.17
N ALA A 306 -5.91 -2.43 7.42
CA ALA A 306 -5.87 -1.05 7.88
C ALA A 306 -4.76 -0.25 7.19
N ALA A 307 -3.55 -0.81 7.10
CA ALA A 307 -2.43 -0.20 6.40
C ALA A 307 -2.72 -0.05 4.89
N LYS A 308 -3.37 -1.05 4.28
CA LYS A 308 -3.79 -1.01 2.88
C LYS A 308 -4.81 0.10 2.62
N LEU A 309 -5.84 0.21 3.48
CA LEU A 309 -6.84 1.29 3.37
C LEU A 309 -6.18 2.67 3.46
N LEU A 310 -5.38 2.93 4.51
CA LEU A 310 -4.70 4.23 4.68
C LEU A 310 -3.79 4.57 3.51
N GLY A 311 -3.01 3.62 3.02
CA GLY A 311 -2.15 3.84 1.86
C GLY A 311 -2.94 4.21 0.60
N MET A 312 -4.08 3.53 0.34
CA MET A 312 -4.99 3.89 -0.76
C MET A 312 -5.60 5.28 -0.57
N VAL A 313 -5.98 5.65 0.67
CA VAL A 313 -6.48 7.00 0.98
C VAL A 313 -5.41 8.06 0.71
N PHE A 314 -4.14 7.82 1.06
CA PHE A 314 -3.05 8.73 0.71
C PHE A 314 -2.90 8.90 -0.80
N VAL A 315 -2.85 7.82 -1.55
CA VAL A 315 -2.73 7.85 -3.02
C VAL A 315 -3.90 8.63 -3.64
N MET A 316 -5.13 8.35 -3.22
CA MET A 316 -6.33 9.09 -3.65
C MET A 316 -6.21 10.59 -3.37
N LYS A 317 -5.82 10.96 -2.13
CA LYS A 317 -5.70 12.38 -1.75
C LYS A 317 -4.59 13.09 -2.53
N PHE A 318 -3.48 12.42 -2.84
CA PHE A 318 -2.45 12.97 -3.72
C PHE A 318 -2.96 13.17 -5.15
N GLN A 319 -3.76 12.24 -5.66
CA GLN A 319 -4.39 12.39 -6.98
C GLN A 319 -5.37 13.57 -7.00
N ALA A 320 -6.27 13.66 -6.02
CA ALA A 320 -7.21 14.76 -5.89
C ALA A 320 -6.49 16.12 -5.79
N ALA A 321 -5.45 16.20 -4.94
CA ALA A 321 -4.63 17.39 -4.80
C ALA A 321 -3.85 17.75 -6.07
N ALA A 322 -3.37 16.76 -6.82
CA ALA A 322 -2.74 16.99 -8.11
C ALA A 322 -3.75 17.55 -9.11
N MET A 323 -4.92 16.93 -9.26
CA MET A 323 -5.98 17.37 -10.17
C MET A 323 -6.47 18.79 -9.84
N SER A 324 -6.59 19.14 -8.55
CA SER A 324 -6.97 20.48 -8.11
C SER A 324 -5.99 21.58 -8.57
N ARG A 325 -4.73 21.23 -8.92
CA ARG A 325 -3.74 22.14 -9.52
C ARG A 325 -4.11 22.61 -10.93
N ALA A 326 -5.23 22.15 -11.49
CA ALA A 326 -5.77 22.68 -12.73
C ALA A 326 -6.07 24.19 -12.64
N ASP A 327 -6.31 24.72 -11.44
CA ASP A 327 -6.50 26.14 -11.15
C ASP A 327 -5.22 27.00 -11.27
N THR A 328 -4.05 26.36 -11.33
CA THR A 328 -2.73 27.02 -11.36
C THR A 328 -2.07 26.79 -12.72
N PRO A 329 -1.48 27.83 -13.36
CA PRO A 329 -0.75 27.67 -14.61
C PRO A 329 0.37 26.64 -14.50
N GLU A 330 0.62 25.85 -15.56
CA GLU A 330 1.62 24.76 -15.51
C GLU A 330 3.03 25.23 -15.16
N SER A 331 3.39 26.45 -15.58
CA SER A 331 4.69 27.07 -15.29
C SER A 331 4.92 27.36 -13.80
N GLU A 332 3.85 27.58 -13.04
CA GLU A 332 3.90 27.92 -11.62
C GLU A 332 3.80 26.70 -10.71
N ARG A 333 3.34 25.56 -11.26
CA ARG A 333 3.25 24.30 -10.51
C ARG A 333 4.63 23.80 -10.15
N LYS A 334 4.86 23.54 -8.88
CA LYS A 334 6.11 22.96 -8.37
C LYS A 334 6.11 21.44 -8.55
N ASP A 335 7.25 20.89 -8.95
CA ASP A 335 7.42 19.43 -9.02
C ASP A 335 7.33 18.82 -7.60
N PHE A 336 6.58 17.76 -7.48
CA PHE A 336 6.44 17.03 -6.23
C PHE A 336 6.54 15.53 -6.49
N CYS A 337 7.27 14.81 -5.63
CA CYS A 337 7.49 13.38 -5.81
C CYS A 337 6.67 12.56 -4.81
N LEU A 338 6.01 11.53 -5.31
CA LEU A 338 5.34 10.52 -4.48
C LEU A 338 6.10 9.19 -4.62
N TYR A 339 6.80 8.82 -3.56
CA TYR A 339 7.43 7.52 -3.42
C TYR A 339 6.45 6.54 -2.81
N VAL A 340 6.26 5.40 -3.44
CA VAL A 340 5.39 4.34 -2.93
C VAL A 340 6.16 3.03 -2.93
N ASP A 341 6.60 2.59 -1.76
CA ASP A 341 7.19 1.26 -1.61
C ASP A 341 6.07 0.21 -1.46
N GLU A 342 6.32 -1.01 -1.96
CA GLU A 342 5.34 -2.10 -2.04
C GLU A 342 3.98 -1.63 -2.61
N PHE A 343 4.06 -0.90 -3.71
CA PHE A 343 2.96 -0.17 -4.33
C PHE A 343 1.75 -1.05 -4.69
N GLN A 344 1.93 -2.35 -4.92
CA GLN A 344 0.85 -3.29 -5.17
C GLN A 344 -0.20 -3.33 -4.04
N ASN A 345 0.18 -2.93 -2.83
CA ASN A 345 -0.75 -2.86 -1.69
C ASN A 345 -1.76 -1.72 -1.81
N PHE A 346 -1.43 -0.68 -2.59
CA PHE A 346 -2.17 0.59 -2.62
C PHE A 346 -2.79 0.89 -3.99
N ALA A 347 -2.51 0.05 -4.98
CA ALA A 347 -2.99 0.21 -6.33
C ALA A 347 -4.50 -0.08 -6.42
N THR A 348 -5.28 0.92 -6.82
CA THR A 348 -6.70 0.81 -7.19
C THR A 348 -6.84 0.81 -8.71
N SER A 349 -8.03 0.51 -9.23
CA SER A 349 -8.29 0.55 -10.68
C SER A 349 -8.04 1.92 -11.31
N SER A 350 -8.23 2.99 -10.55
CA SER A 350 -7.99 4.38 -10.98
C SER A 350 -6.51 4.77 -11.04
N PHE A 351 -5.61 3.90 -10.56
CA PHE A 351 -4.17 4.16 -10.61
C PHE A 351 -3.63 4.31 -12.04
N GLU A 352 -4.30 3.71 -13.02
CA GLU A 352 -3.99 3.88 -14.45
C GLU A 352 -4.07 5.35 -14.87
N SER A 353 -5.12 6.06 -14.42
CA SER A 353 -5.29 7.49 -14.74
C SER A 353 -4.21 8.36 -14.11
N ILE A 354 -3.76 8.04 -12.91
CA ILE A 354 -2.62 8.72 -12.27
C ILE A 354 -1.36 8.59 -13.15
N LEU A 355 -1.02 7.39 -13.60
CA LEU A 355 0.17 7.13 -14.40
C LEU A 355 0.15 7.84 -15.77
N SER A 356 -1.04 8.14 -16.29
CA SER A 356 -1.18 8.82 -17.58
C SER A 356 -1.26 10.35 -17.44
N GLU A 357 -1.82 10.87 -16.35
CA GLU A 357 -2.21 12.28 -16.25
C GLU A 357 -1.44 13.09 -15.21
N ALA A 358 -0.93 12.48 -14.13
CA ALA A 358 -0.33 13.19 -13.00
C ALA A 358 0.85 14.08 -13.40
N ARG A 359 1.55 13.75 -14.48
CA ARG A 359 2.62 14.57 -15.05
C ARG A 359 2.17 16.01 -15.36
N LYS A 360 0.97 16.21 -15.89
CA LYS A 360 0.41 17.53 -16.22
C LYS A 360 0.31 18.43 -14.99
N TYR A 361 0.12 17.81 -13.83
CA TYR A 361 -0.03 18.47 -12.54
C TYR A 361 1.25 18.48 -11.70
N ARG A 362 2.41 18.11 -12.33
CA ARG A 362 3.72 18.07 -11.68
C ARG A 362 3.78 17.13 -10.46
N LEU A 363 2.98 16.07 -10.46
CA LEU A 363 3.10 14.95 -9.52
C LEU A 363 3.89 13.83 -10.18
N ASN A 364 5.06 13.54 -9.64
CA ASN A 364 5.96 12.50 -10.13
C ASN A 364 5.84 11.26 -9.25
N LEU A 365 5.75 10.08 -9.85
CA LEU A 365 5.64 8.83 -9.12
C LEU A 365 6.94 8.04 -9.20
N ILE A 366 7.42 7.56 -8.05
CA ILE A 366 8.49 6.56 -7.96
C ILE A 366 7.90 5.35 -7.25
N LEU A 367 7.63 4.32 -8.03
CA LEU A 367 6.91 3.13 -7.60
C LEU A 367 7.88 1.96 -7.44
N ALA A 368 7.80 1.27 -6.31
CA ALA A 368 8.58 0.06 -6.09
C ALA A 368 7.69 -1.11 -5.67
N ASN A 369 7.99 -2.31 -6.18
CA ASN A 369 7.37 -3.55 -5.75
C ASN A 369 8.31 -4.75 -5.87
N GLN A 370 7.87 -5.88 -5.32
CA GLN A 370 8.66 -7.12 -5.38
C GLN A 370 8.26 -8.00 -6.55
N PHE A 371 6.96 -8.08 -6.86
CA PHE A 371 6.40 -8.96 -7.87
C PHE A 371 5.36 -8.23 -8.71
N MET A 372 5.51 -8.30 -10.02
CA MET A 372 4.56 -7.71 -10.96
C MET A 372 3.25 -8.51 -11.03
N THR A 373 3.32 -9.81 -10.74
CA THR A 373 2.17 -10.72 -10.73
C THR A 373 1.07 -10.32 -9.74
N GLN A 374 1.40 -9.53 -8.71
CA GLN A 374 0.45 -9.00 -7.74
C GLN A 374 -0.37 -7.80 -8.26
N LEU A 375 -0.02 -7.25 -9.41
CA LEU A 375 -0.74 -6.15 -10.05
C LEU A 375 -1.78 -6.67 -11.03
N THR A 376 -2.86 -5.91 -11.20
CA THR A 376 -3.84 -6.19 -12.27
C THR A 376 -3.21 -5.99 -13.65
N ASP A 377 -3.72 -6.67 -14.66
CA ASP A 377 -3.17 -6.58 -16.02
C ASP A 377 -3.27 -5.17 -16.60
N THR A 378 -4.30 -4.41 -16.22
CA THR A 378 -4.47 -3.01 -16.58
C THR A 378 -3.32 -2.16 -16.04
N ILE A 379 -2.98 -2.32 -14.76
CA ILE A 379 -1.89 -1.57 -14.11
C ILE A 379 -0.53 -1.99 -14.68
N LYS A 380 -0.31 -3.31 -14.92
CA LYS A 380 0.91 -3.80 -15.59
C LYS A 380 1.11 -3.12 -16.94
N SER A 381 0.04 -3.11 -17.76
CA SER A 381 0.05 -2.47 -19.08
C SER A 381 0.33 -0.97 -19.00
N ALA A 382 -0.27 -0.28 -18.02
CA ALA A 382 -0.04 1.14 -17.78
C ALA A 382 1.41 1.44 -17.38
N ILE A 383 2.03 0.63 -16.51
CA ILE A 383 3.44 0.77 -16.11
C ILE A 383 4.37 0.54 -17.31
N ILE A 384 4.13 -0.53 -18.07
CA ILE A 384 4.96 -0.85 -19.23
C ILE A 384 4.89 0.27 -20.27
N GLY A 385 3.70 0.80 -20.54
CA GLY A 385 3.45 1.83 -21.56
C GLY A 385 3.81 3.26 -21.13
N ASN A 386 3.49 3.66 -19.90
CA ASN A 386 3.57 5.06 -19.47
C ASN A 386 4.81 5.40 -18.64
N VAL A 387 5.55 4.40 -18.10
CA VAL A 387 6.71 4.64 -17.26
C VAL A 387 8.00 4.28 -18.01
N PRO A 388 8.69 5.25 -18.62
CA PRO A 388 9.88 4.99 -19.43
C PRO A 388 11.12 4.63 -18.61
N THR A 389 11.27 5.17 -17.40
CA THR A 389 12.38 4.85 -16.50
C THR A 389 12.05 3.59 -15.71
N LYS A 390 12.74 2.49 -16.02
CA LYS A 390 12.58 1.21 -15.36
C LYS A 390 13.90 0.71 -14.81
N ILE A 391 13.91 0.31 -13.53
CA ILE A 391 15.09 -0.24 -12.85
C ILE A 391 14.68 -1.62 -12.33
N VAL A 392 15.27 -2.66 -12.95
CA VAL A 392 14.91 -4.05 -12.69
C VAL A 392 16.09 -4.75 -12.03
N GLY A 393 15.94 -5.10 -10.75
CA GLY A 393 16.85 -5.99 -10.05
C GLY A 393 16.56 -7.46 -10.40
N ARG A 394 17.06 -8.40 -9.59
CA ARG A 394 16.71 -9.82 -9.78
C ARG A 394 15.21 -10.02 -9.53
N ILE A 395 14.53 -10.69 -10.46
CA ILE A 395 13.09 -10.99 -10.41
C ILE A 395 12.83 -12.47 -10.71
N GLY A 396 11.60 -12.93 -10.47
CA GLY A 396 11.13 -14.26 -10.85
C GLY A 396 10.97 -14.40 -12.37
N ILE A 397 10.80 -15.66 -12.84
CA ILE A 397 10.72 -15.94 -14.28
C ILE A 397 9.45 -15.32 -14.90
N ASP A 398 8.29 -15.40 -14.22
CA ASP A 398 7.03 -14.88 -14.73
C ASP A 398 7.08 -13.34 -14.92
N ASP A 399 7.68 -12.65 -13.94
CA ASP A 399 7.89 -11.20 -14.01
C ASP A 399 8.92 -10.84 -15.10
N ALA A 400 9.96 -11.68 -15.26
CA ALA A 400 10.98 -11.48 -16.28
C ALA A 400 10.41 -11.64 -17.70
N GLU A 401 9.54 -12.62 -17.95
CA GLU A 401 8.84 -12.79 -19.21
C GLU A 401 7.92 -11.60 -19.53
N SER A 402 7.21 -11.11 -18.53
CA SER A 402 6.32 -9.95 -18.66
C SER A 402 7.10 -8.67 -19.04
N LEU A 403 8.28 -8.48 -18.44
CA LEU A 403 9.13 -7.28 -18.64
C LEU A 403 10.09 -7.41 -19.82
N GLN A 404 10.37 -8.61 -20.31
CA GLN A 404 11.37 -8.87 -21.36
C GLN A 404 11.19 -7.96 -22.57
N ARG A 405 9.93 -7.69 -22.97
CA ARG A 405 9.63 -6.83 -24.15
C ARG A 405 10.25 -5.44 -24.03
N ALA A 406 10.38 -4.90 -22.81
CA ALA A 406 10.98 -3.58 -22.58
C ALA A 406 12.52 -3.60 -22.67
N PHE A 407 13.14 -4.79 -22.61
CA PHE A 407 14.60 -4.95 -22.57
C PHE A 407 15.18 -5.71 -23.77
N THR A 408 14.32 -6.25 -24.64
CA THR A 408 14.71 -6.92 -25.89
C THR A 408 15.22 -5.88 -26.90
N PRO A 409 16.26 -6.20 -27.73
CA PRO A 409 16.98 -7.49 -27.80
C PRO A 409 18.16 -7.59 -26.83
N THR A 410 18.42 -6.57 -26.03
CA THR A 410 19.64 -6.46 -25.22
C THR A 410 19.69 -7.49 -24.10
N PHE A 411 18.58 -7.72 -23.39
CA PHE A 411 18.50 -8.69 -22.30
C PHE A 411 17.35 -9.68 -22.52
N THR A 412 17.60 -10.92 -22.11
CA THR A 412 16.61 -12.01 -22.08
C THR A 412 15.95 -12.11 -20.71
N ALA A 413 14.85 -12.85 -20.59
CA ALA A 413 14.23 -13.15 -19.29
C ALA A 413 15.23 -13.84 -18.33
N GLU A 414 16.05 -14.75 -18.87
CA GLU A 414 17.08 -15.45 -18.08
C GLU A 414 18.12 -14.48 -17.50
N ASP A 415 18.54 -13.45 -18.22
CA ASP A 415 19.46 -12.43 -17.73
C ASP A 415 18.88 -11.70 -16.50
N LEU A 416 17.58 -11.39 -16.52
CA LEU A 416 16.89 -10.67 -15.43
C LEU A 416 16.74 -11.53 -14.16
N THR A 417 16.66 -12.87 -14.31
CA THR A 417 16.56 -13.78 -13.14
C THR A 417 17.90 -14.04 -12.45
N LYS A 418 19.01 -13.72 -13.08
CA LYS A 418 20.37 -14.06 -12.59
C LYS A 418 21.17 -12.87 -12.07
N LEU A 419 20.54 -11.70 -11.93
CA LEU A 419 21.22 -10.49 -11.45
C LEU A 419 21.71 -10.68 -10.00
N PRO A 420 22.97 -10.30 -9.68
CA PRO A 420 23.48 -10.26 -8.32
C PRO A 420 22.79 -9.18 -7.50
N ASN A 421 22.91 -9.27 -6.18
CA ASN A 421 22.43 -8.21 -5.29
C ASN A 421 23.10 -6.87 -5.62
N TYR A 422 22.37 -5.79 -5.45
CA TYR A 422 22.79 -4.41 -5.73
C TYR A 422 23.16 -4.14 -7.20
N ASN A 423 22.73 -5.00 -8.12
CA ASN A 423 22.84 -4.79 -9.56
C ASN A 423 21.47 -4.81 -10.20
N ALA A 424 21.30 -3.97 -11.20
CA ALA A 424 20.06 -3.82 -11.93
C ALA A 424 20.31 -3.72 -13.44
N VAL A 425 19.32 -4.07 -14.22
CA VAL A 425 19.18 -3.66 -15.61
C VAL A 425 18.23 -2.45 -15.63
N ALA A 426 18.61 -1.41 -16.32
CA ALA A 426 17.86 -0.18 -16.35
C ALA A 426 17.61 0.34 -17.76
N THR A 427 16.48 1.02 -17.95
CA THR A 427 16.24 2.01 -18.99
C THR A 427 15.94 3.32 -18.30
N VAL A 428 16.58 4.40 -18.71
CA VAL A 428 16.34 5.74 -18.16
C VAL A 428 15.93 6.69 -19.25
N LEU A 429 15.10 7.64 -18.89
CA LEU A 429 14.75 8.71 -19.81
C LEU A 429 15.86 9.77 -19.83
N ILE A 430 16.29 10.19 -21.00
CA ILE A 430 17.34 11.20 -21.19
C ILE A 430 16.85 12.19 -22.24
N GLY A 431 16.63 13.43 -21.82
CA GLY A 431 16.10 14.46 -22.74
C GLY A 431 14.75 14.11 -23.37
N GLY A 432 13.92 13.32 -22.65
CA GLY A 432 12.62 12.88 -23.14
C GLY A 432 12.64 11.59 -24.00
N ILE A 433 13.81 11.00 -24.25
CA ILE A 433 13.98 9.77 -25.05
C ILE A 433 14.42 8.62 -24.11
N PRO A 434 13.75 7.46 -24.14
CA PRO A 434 14.20 6.28 -23.38
C PRO A 434 15.56 5.78 -23.90
N SER A 435 16.51 5.52 -23.00
CA SER A 435 17.79 4.92 -23.36
C SER A 435 17.65 3.48 -23.80
N ALA A 436 18.65 2.96 -24.53
CA ALA A 436 18.81 1.51 -24.66
C ALA A 436 19.00 0.88 -23.26
N PRO A 437 18.59 -0.38 -23.05
CA PRO A 437 18.81 -1.08 -21.79
C PRO A 437 20.28 -1.29 -21.49
N PHE A 438 20.69 -1.05 -20.24
CA PHE A 438 22.07 -1.19 -19.77
C PHE A 438 22.13 -1.77 -18.35
N THR A 439 23.32 -2.18 -17.91
CA THR A 439 23.55 -2.64 -16.53
C THR A 439 23.96 -1.50 -15.61
N MET A 440 23.51 -1.54 -14.37
CA MET A 440 23.82 -0.52 -13.36
C MET A 440 24.04 -1.19 -12.00
N SER A 441 25.07 -0.74 -11.28
CA SER A 441 25.26 -1.05 -9.87
C SER A 441 24.62 0.05 -9.03
N LEU A 442 23.82 -0.34 -8.02
CA LEU A 442 23.21 0.59 -7.09
C LEU A 442 24.27 1.19 -6.18
N ILE A 443 24.11 2.44 -5.82
CA ILE A 443 25.00 3.13 -4.88
C ILE A 443 24.71 2.71 -3.45
N PRO A 444 25.75 2.62 -2.58
CA PRO A 444 25.53 2.39 -1.16
C PRO A 444 24.75 3.55 -0.52
N PRO A 445 24.22 3.40 0.71
CA PRO A 445 23.57 4.47 1.44
C PRO A 445 24.45 5.73 1.50
N ILE A 446 23.89 6.88 1.10
CA ILE A 446 24.61 8.16 1.04
C ILE A 446 24.43 8.99 2.31
N GLY A 447 23.36 8.77 3.06
CA GLY A 447 23.07 9.47 4.30
C GLY A 447 23.33 8.59 5.53
N LYS A 448 23.55 9.24 6.68
CA LYS A 448 23.64 8.59 7.99
C LYS A 448 22.50 9.08 8.88
N SER A 449 21.68 8.17 9.34
CA SER A 449 20.52 8.50 10.19
C SER A 449 20.96 8.79 11.62
N ASN A 450 20.44 9.89 12.20
CA ASN A 450 20.66 10.28 13.58
C ASN A 450 19.45 9.87 14.46
N PRO A 451 19.61 8.90 15.40
CA PRO A 451 18.51 8.43 16.24
C PRO A 451 17.89 9.50 17.15
N GLU A 452 18.69 10.45 17.64
CA GLU A 452 18.17 11.51 18.52
C GLU A 452 17.34 12.53 17.73
N LEU A 453 17.79 12.89 16.53
CA LEU A 453 17.01 13.73 15.62
C LEU A 453 15.68 13.06 15.26
N ARG A 454 15.70 11.77 14.97
CA ARG A 454 14.49 10.96 14.69
C ARG A 454 13.48 11.06 15.82
N LYS A 455 13.91 10.86 17.08
CA LYS A 455 13.05 10.99 18.27
C LYS A 455 12.48 12.40 18.42
N ALA A 456 13.32 13.41 18.21
CA ALA A 456 12.91 14.81 18.31
C ALA A 456 11.86 15.17 17.26
N LEU A 457 12.08 14.78 15.99
CA LEU A 457 11.15 15.07 14.89
C LEU A 457 9.81 14.33 15.02
N LYS A 458 9.81 13.10 15.54
CA LYS A 458 8.56 12.39 15.87
C LYS A 458 7.71 13.21 16.84
N ARG A 459 8.30 13.66 17.96
CA ARG A 459 7.60 14.48 18.95
C ARG A 459 7.16 15.83 18.40
N TYR A 460 8.01 16.47 17.62
CA TYR A 460 7.71 17.75 16.99
C TYR A 460 6.52 17.62 16.05
N SER A 461 6.53 16.64 15.14
CA SER A 461 5.44 16.41 14.21
C SER A 461 4.13 16.04 14.92
N ALA A 462 4.19 15.15 15.92
CA ALA A 462 3.03 14.80 16.73
C ALA A 462 2.42 16.00 17.46
N SER A 463 3.24 16.91 18.01
CA SER A 463 2.76 18.12 18.69
C SER A 463 2.16 19.16 17.73
N LYS A 464 2.66 19.22 16.47
CA LYS A 464 2.27 20.21 15.47
C LYS A 464 1.00 19.80 14.70
N PHE A 465 0.88 18.54 14.35
CA PHE A 465 -0.15 18.01 13.47
C PHE A 465 -1.13 17.06 14.17
N GLY A 466 -0.72 16.46 15.29
CA GLY A 466 -1.55 15.56 16.07
C GLY A 466 -2.44 16.30 17.05
N ARG A 467 -3.44 15.59 17.57
CA ARG A 467 -4.37 16.09 18.59
C ARG A 467 -4.41 15.12 19.76
N PRO A 468 -4.48 15.61 21.03
CA PRO A 468 -4.58 14.73 22.18
C PRO A 468 -5.72 13.71 22.02
N LYS A 469 -5.41 12.42 22.19
CA LYS A 469 -6.36 11.31 22.04
C LYS A 469 -7.66 11.53 22.81
N ALA A 470 -7.57 12.03 24.06
CA ALA A 470 -8.74 12.26 24.88
C ALA A 470 -9.75 13.27 24.27
N LEU A 471 -9.25 14.29 23.56
CA LEU A 471 -10.09 15.25 22.84
C LEU A 471 -10.73 14.59 21.62
N VAL A 472 -9.94 13.83 20.84
CA VAL A 472 -10.44 13.12 19.65
C VAL A 472 -11.51 12.10 20.03
N ASP A 473 -11.25 11.26 21.04
CA ASP A 473 -12.22 10.29 21.55
C ASP A 473 -13.52 10.96 22.04
N SER A 474 -13.40 12.11 22.71
CA SER A 474 -14.57 12.85 23.19
C SER A 474 -15.41 13.41 22.06
N GLU A 475 -14.80 13.99 21.03
CA GLU A 475 -15.49 14.52 19.84
C GLU A 475 -16.18 13.42 19.03
N ILE A 476 -15.51 12.30 18.82
CA ILE A 476 -16.10 11.16 18.12
C ILE A 476 -17.29 10.62 18.92
N ARG A 477 -17.14 10.47 20.24
CA ARG A 477 -18.20 9.98 21.12
C ARG A 477 -19.40 10.93 21.17
N GLN A 478 -19.17 12.24 21.28
CA GLN A 478 -20.25 13.25 21.31
C GLN A 478 -21.10 13.22 20.04
N ARG A 479 -20.51 12.97 18.86
CA ARG A 479 -21.28 12.81 17.62
C ARG A 479 -22.30 11.67 17.69
N PHE A 480 -21.94 10.57 18.36
CA PHE A 480 -22.83 9.42 18.50
C PHE A 480 -23.88 9.62 19.58
N ILE A 481 -23.52 10.21 20.72
CA ILE A 481 -24.47 10.52 21.83
C ILE A 481 -25.52 11.53 21.38
N ALA A 482 -25.13 12.59 20.67
CA ALA A 482 -26.05 13.60 20.18
C ALA A 482 -27.14 13.04 19.23
N SER A 483 -26.92 11.90 18.58
CA SER A 483 -27.96 11.22 17.79
C SER A 483 -28.86 10.37 18.67
N GLU A 484 -28.33 9.71 19.70
CA GLU A 484 -29.11 8.92 20.66
C GLU A 484 -30.05 9.79 21.50
N ASP A 485 -29.58 10.97 21.92
CA ASP A 485 -30.43 11.93 22.64
C ASP A 485 -31.57 12.47 21.75
N ARG A 486 -31.30 12.74 20.48
CA ARG A 486 -32.33 13.07 19.49
C ARG A 486 -33.32 11.95 19.27
N GLN A 487 -32.85 10.71 19.24
CA GLN A 487 -33.71 9.54 19.12
C GLN A 487 -34.63 9.38 20.36
N ARG A 488 -34.10 9.55 21.57
CA ARG A 488 -34.89 9.54 22.81
C ARG A 488 -35.95 10.65 22.81
N GLN A 489 -35.58 11.88 22.48
CA GLN A 489 -36.52 13.01 22.38
C GLN A 489 -37.60 12.75 21.32
N SER A 490 -37.26 12.17 20.18
CA SER A 490 -38.23 11.83 19.12
C SER A 490 -39.21 10.75 19.55
N LEU A 491 -38.78 9.80 20.37
CA LEU A 491 -39.64 8.76 20.97
C LEU A 491 -40.54 9.34 22.03
N GLU A 492 -40.05 10.21 22.90
CA GLU A 492 -40.82 10.88 23.93
C GLU A 492 -41.91 11.77 23.32
N LEU A 493 -41.59 12.52 22.25
CA LEU A 493 -42.59 13.32 21.51
C LEU A 493 -43.65 12.47 20.82
N LYS A 494 -43.31 11.29 20.30
CA LYS A 494 -44.29 10.36 19.72
C LYS A 494 -45.17 9.74 20.78
N THR A 495 -44.64 9.44 21.95
CA THR A 495 -45.40 8.89 23.07
C THR A 495 -46.35 9.94 23.64
N SER A 496 -45.89 11.18 23.81
CA SER A 496 -46.75 12.31 24.28
C SER A 496 -47.85 12.66 23.28
N ASN A 497 -47.59 12.64 21.97
CA ASN A 497 -48.59 12.87 20.93
C ASN A 497 -49.63 11.76 20.85
N ASN A 498 -49.22 10.48 21.04
CA ASN A 498 -50.17 9.37 21.13
C ASN A 498 -51.06 9.46 22.39
N THR A 499 -50.49 9.90 23.52
CA THR A 499 -51.23 10.09 24.75
C THR A 499 -52.23 11.25 24.63
N GLN A 500 -51.87 12.35 23.93
CA GLN A 500 -52.80 13.45 23.65
C GLN A 500 -53.89 13.09 22.63
N GLN A 501 -53.61 12.23 21.64
CA GLN A 501 -54.64 11.73 20.72
C GLN A 501 -55.60 10.74 21.39
N GLN A 502 -55.13 9.92 22.33
CA GLN A 502 -56.03 9.11 23.14
C GLN A 502 -56.88 9.94 24.07
N SER A 503 -56.32 10.97 24.72
CA SER A 503 -57.13 11.87 25.60
C SER A 503 -58.13 12.72 24.85
N THR A 504 -57.93 13.03 23.57
CA THR A 504 -58.91 13.72 22.72
C THR A 504 -59.96 12.81 22.10
N LEU A 505 -59.72 11.49 22.02
CA LEU A 505 -60.68 10.48 21.62
C LEU A 505 -61.59 10.09 22.80
N ASP A 506 -61.04 10.01 24.03
CA ASP A 506 -61.80 9.70 25.24
C ASP A 506 -62.80 10.83 25.65
N SER A 507 -62.50 12.10 25.26
CA SER A 507 -63.43 13.22 25.52
C SER A 507 -64.61 13.32 24.54
N ARG A 508 -64.71 12.48 23.52
CA ARG A 508 -65.83 12.42 22.55
C ARG A 508 -66.72 11.18 22.68
N GLN A 509 -66.46 10.27 23.63
CA GLN A 509 -67.28 9.09 23.90
C GLN A 509 -67.70 9.00 25.38
N LEU A 510 -68.33 10.03 25.93
CA LEU A 510 -69.17 9.91 27.10
C LEU A 510 -70.60 9.72 26.62
N GLY A 511 -70.95 8.46 26.35
CA GLY A 511 -72.35 8.12 26.03
C GLY A 511 -72.45 6.75 25.36
N SER A 512 -72.19 5.68 26.09
CA SER A 512 -72.97 4.42 26.15
C SER A 512 -72.11 3.31 26.75
N GLU A 513 -72.66 2.67 27.75
CA GLU A 513 -72.15 1.52 28.47
C GLU A 513 -71.82 0.37 27.51
N ASN A 514 -70.64 -0.25 27.62
CA ASN A 514 -70.54 -1.66 27.75
C ASN A 514 -69.12 -2.07 28.18
N GLN A 515 -69.05 -2.91 29.20
CA GLN A 515 -67.87 -3.52 29.75
C GLN A 515 -67.20 -4.41 28.72
N ASN A 516 -65.93 -4.17 28.41
CA ASN A 516 -65.00 -5.26 28.03
C ASN A 516 -63.58 -4.89 28.41
N LYS A 517 -62.95 -5.87 29.08
CA LYS A 517 -61.61 -5.81 29.66
C LYS A 517 -60.54 -5.52 28.60
N ASN A 518 -59.80 -4.43 28.73
CA ASN A 518 -58.54 -4.20 28.03
C ASN A 518 -57.42 -4.78 28.86
N SER A 519 -56.99 -6.00 28.52
CA SER A 519 -55.67 -6.50 28.92
C SER A 519 -54.61 -5.76 28.06
N SER A 520 -53.59 -5.24 28.73
CA SER A 520 -52.45 -4.60 28.05
C SER A 520 -51.71 -5.67 27.25
N PHE A 521 -51.20 -5.31 26.05
CA PHE A 521 -50.34 -6.18 25.22
C PHE A 521 -49.18 -6.81 26.02
N LEU A 522 -48.69 -6.06 27.02
CA LEU A 522 -47.65 -6.55 27.95
C LEU A 522 -48.19 -7.66 28.86
N ASP A 523 -49.42 -7.56 29.33
CA ASP A 523 -50.05 -8.57 30.20
C ASP A 523 -50.33 -9.87 29.43
N ASP A 524 -50.74 -9.76 28.16
CA ASP A 524 -50.92 -10.91 27.27
C ASP A 524 -49.60 -11.55 26.92
N TRP A 525 -48.52 -10.74 26.74
CA TRP A 525 -47.18 -11.26 26.45
C TRP A 525 -46.52 -11.92 27.66
N VAL A 526 -46.70 -11.37 28.87
CA VAL A 526 -46.24 -11.95 30.13
C VAL A 526 -46.97 -13.27 30.38
N LYS A 527 -48.30 -13.29 30.19
CA LYS A 527 -49.10 -14.51 30.34
C LYS A 527 -48.71 -15.62 29.37
N LYS A 528 -48.47 -15.27 28.13
CA LYS A 528 -48.01 -16.20 27.10
C LYS A 528 -46.59 -16.77 27.38
N ARG A 529 -45.76 -15.98 28.04
CA ARG A 529 -44.40 -16.40 28.44
C ARG A 529 -44.44 -17.29 29.69
N GLU A 530 -45.39 -17.06 30.60
CA GLU A 530 -45.62 -17.95 31.75
C GLU A 530 -46.23 -19.28 31.30
N GLU A 531 -47.18 -19.28 30.37
CA GLU A 531 -47.74 -20.52 29.77
C GLU A 531 -46.66 -21.36 29.05
N LEU A 532 -45.73 -20.73 28.31
CA LEU A 532 -44.62 -21.43 27.66
C LEU A 532 -43.59 -21.97 28.66
N ARG A 533 -43.45 -21.35 29.82
CA ARG A 533 -42.56 -21.82 30.88
C ARG A 533 -43.15 -23.05 31.60
N ASP A 534 -44.46 -23.01 31.89
CA ASP A 534 -45.17 -24.12 32.47
C ASP A 534 -45.26 -25.35 31.52
N GLU A 535 -45.28 -25.11 30.20
CA GLU A 535 -45.25 -26.17 29.20
C GLU A 535 -43.85 -26.79 29.05
N SER A 536 -42.76 -26.01 29.25
CA SER A 536 -41.40 -26.52 29.30
C SER A 536 -41.11 -27.32 30.56
N ASP A 537 -41.66 -26.90 31.70
CA ASP A 537 -41.50 -27.60 32.98
C ASP A 537 -42.32 -28.91 33.04
N ARG A 538 -43.46 -28.96 32.34
CA ARG A 538 -44.26 -30.20 32.16
C ARG A 538 -43.59 -31.21 31.21
N LYS A 539 -42.81 -30.74 30.25
CA LYS A 539 -42.02 -31.62 29.34
C LYS A 539 -40.74 -32.15 29.97
N SER A 540 -40.18 -31.47 30.97
CA SER A 540 -39.01 -31.95 31.70
C SER A 540 -39.29 -32.95 32.82
N SER A 541 -40.55 -33.08 33.28
CA SER A 541 -40.93 -34.02 34.34
C SER A 541 -41.39 -35.40 33.86
N ASN A 542 -41.47 -35.66 32.56
CA ASN A 542 -41.95 -36.91 31.98
C ASN A 542 -40.90 -37.75 31.24
N ASN A 543 -39.63 -37.52 31.45
CA ASN A 543 -38.57 -38.36 30.85
C ASN A 543 -37.56 -38.83 31.89
N SER A 544 -37.99 -39.68 32.78
CA SER A 544 -37.15 -40.62 33.50
C SER A 544 -37.78 -42.01 33.35
N TYR A 545 -37.17 -42.85 32.55
CA TYR A 545 -37.02 -44.28 32.72
C TYR A 545 -36.45 -44.97 31.47
N GLU A 546 -35.26 -45.58 31.68
CA GLU A 546 -34.76 -46.86 31.15
C GLU A 546 -34.32 -46.99 29.68
N THR A 547 -33.02 -47.20 29.56
CA THR A 547 -32.36 -47.98 28.51
C THR A 547 -32.76 -49.49 28.63
N PRO A 548 -32.79 -50.21 27.49
CA PRO A 548 -31.71 -51.14 27.26
C PRO A 548 -31.28 -51.34 25.81
N LEU A 549 -30.06 -51.80 25.71
CA LEU A 549 -29.34 -52.36 24.57
C LEU A 549 -30.14 -53.38 23.78
N ASN A 550 -30.05 -53.30 22.41
CA ASN A 550 -29.94 -54.53 21.61
C ASN A 550 -29.47 -54.21 20.17
N VAL A 551 -28.45 -54.96 19.79
CA VAL A 551 -27.94 -55.15 18.41
C VAL A 551 -28.75 -56.31 17.79
N PRO A 552 -29.06 -56.31 16.51
CA PRO A 552 -28.82 -57.51 15.73
C PRO A 552 -28.15 -57.26 14.34
N LYS A 553 -27.49 -58.35 14.00
CA LYS A 553 -26.67 -58.65 12.83
C LYS A 553 -27.50 -58.93 11.55
N THR A 554 -26.79 -58.64 10.41
CA THR A 554 -26.70 -59.42 9.15
C THR A 554 -27.92 -59.68 8.27
N SER A 555 -27.87 -59.38 7.00
CA SER A 555 -27.66 -60.35 5.92
C SER A 555 -27.77 -59.74 4.51
N ASN A 556 -26.70 -60.03 3.73
CA ASN A 556 -26.62 -60.46 2.31
C ASN A 556 -27.32 -59.74 1.16
N ASN A 557 -26.46 -59.30 0.29
CA ASN A 557 -26.33 -59.25 -1.18
C ASN A 557 -27.34 -60.04 -2.05
N PRO A 558 -27.45 -59.90 -3.43
CA PRO A 558 -26.44 -59.37 -4.36
C PRO A 558 -26.94 -58.66 -5.66
N VAL A 559 -25.93 -58.09 -6.42
CA VAL A 559 -25.75 -58.07 -7.91
C VAL A 559 -26.58 -57.04 -8.73
N ALA A 560 -26.03 -56.12 -9.48
CA ALA A 560 -25.19 -56.11 -10.67
C ALA A 560 -24.94 -54.69 -11.24
N ASP A 561 -23.70 -54.48 -11.63
CA ASP A 561 -23.13 -53.91 -12.88
C ASP A 561 -23.55 -52.53 -13.38
N SER A 562 -22.64 -51.57 -13.51
CA SER A 562 -21.74 -51.27 -14.62
C SER A 562 -21.16 -49.83 -14.56
N THR A 563 -19.83 -49.76 -14.54
CA THR A 563 -18.92 -48.83 -15.26
C THR A 563 -19.23 -47.33 -15.28
N THR A 564 -18.39 -46.43 -14.84
CA THR A 564 -17.08 -45.97 -15.34
C THR A 564 -16.50 -44.81 -14.50
N THR A 565 -15.26 -44.98 -14.16
CA THR A 565 -14.12 -44.06 -13.92
C THR A 565 -14.32 -42.56 -13.70
N ALA A 566 -13.79 -42.02 -12.58
CA ALA A 566 -12.65 -41.11 -12.52
C ALA A 566 -12.29 -40.76 -11.07
N GLU A 567 -11.00 -40.77 -10.81
CA GLU A 567 -10.31 -40.68 -9.52
C GLU A 567 -10.34 -39.28 -8.91
N SER A 568 -10.46 -39.26 -7.57
CA SER A 568 -10.02 -38.12 -6.76
C SER A 568 -9.39 -38.63 -5.48
N ASN A 569 -8.11 -38.40 -5.29
CA ASN A 569 -7.38 -38.77 -4.09
C ASN A 569 -7.34 -37.62 -3.08
N ILE A 570 -7.89 -37.89 -1.92
CA ILE A 570 -7.74 -37.16 -0.67
C ILE A 570 -6.68 -37.90 0.17
N PHE A 571 -5.67 -37.20 0.66
CA PHE A 571 -4.85 -37.70 1.78
C PHE A 571 -4.81 -36.70 2.92
N ASN A 572 -5.46 -37.05 3.99
CA ASN A 572 -5.17 -36.64 5.36
C ASN A 572 -4.04 -37.49 5.91
N ASN A 573 -3.09 -36.91 6.61
CA ASN A 573 -2.33 -37.59 7.66
C ASN A 573 -1.87 -36.63 8.76
N ASN A 574 -2.47 -36.82 9.92
CA ASN A 574 -1.93 -36.46 11.23
C ASN A 574 -0.78 -37.42 11.58
N VAL A 575 0.32 -36.90 12.12
CA VAL A 575 1.27 -37.68 12.93
C VAL A 575 1.78 -36.88 14.12
N ILE A 576 1.72 -37.53 15.24
CA ILE A 576 1.98 -37.23 16.63
C ILE A 576 3.50 -37.12 16.91
N VAL A 577 3.79 -36.25 17.88
CA VAL A 577 5.04 -36.03 18.61
C VAL A 577 5.65 -37.30 19.20
N ASN A 578 6.97 -37.43 19.18
CA ASN A 578 7.71 -37.98 20.33
C ASN A 578 9.17 -37.48 20.41
N ASN A 579 9.53 -37.05 21.62
CA ASN A 579 10.86 -36.73 22.12
C ASN A 579 11.75 -37.97 22.23
N ASN A 580 13.06 -37.80 22.03
CA ASN A 580 14.09 -38.13 23.05
C ASN A 580 15.52 -37.96 22.57
N LEU A 581 16.26 -37.15 23.31
CA LEU A 581 17.61 -37.29 23.90
C LEU A 581 18.70 -38.08 23.13
N SER A 582 19.81 -37.40 22.80
CA SER A 582 21.13 -37.64 23.44
C SER A 582 22.27 -36.87 22.72
N ARG A 583 23.03 -36.13 23.52
CA ARG A 583 24.45 -35.76 23.29
C ARG A 583 25.32 -36.95 23.77
N PRO A 584 26.61 -37.11 23.37
CA PRO A 584 27.67 -36.15 23.67
C PRO A 584 28.89 -36.10 22.72
N ALA A 585 29.68 -35.08 22.93
CA ALA A 585 31.14 -35.01 23.13
C ALA A 585 32.11 -34.95 21.95
N SER A 586 32.92 -33.92 22.08
CA SER A 586 34.38 -33.75 22.02
C SER A 586 35.00 -33.26 20.70
N ALA A 587 35.65 -32.09 20.88
CA ALA A 587 36.63 -31.48 19.99
C ALA A 587 37.94 -32.30 19.94
N PRO A 588 38.79 -32.06 18.93
CA PRO A 588 40.07 -31.44 19.26
C PRO A 588 40.52 -30.31 18.32
N SER A 589 41.23 -29.45 18.92
CA SER A 589 42.24 -28.43 18.65
C SER A 589 42.89 -28.29 17.26
N ALA A 590 42.95 -27.02 16.86
CA ALA A 590 44.05 -26.22 16.32
C ALA A 590 44.83 -26.66 15.08
N SER A 591 44.73 -25.86 14.04
CA SER A 591 45.90 -25.41 13.29
C SER A 591 45.62 -24.05 12.62
N THR A 592 46.47 -23.10 12.93
CA THR A 592 46.66 -21.79 12.35
C THR A 592 46.87 -21.85 10.85
N ASN A 593 46.09 -21.10 10.06
CA ASN A 593 46.54 -20.64 8.77
C ASN A 593 46.03 -19.23 8.47
N HIS A 594 47.00 -18.42 8.10
CA HIS A 594 46.91 -17.04 7.68
C HIS A 594 45.80 -16.79 6.64
N THR A 595 44.81 -16.05 6.96
CA THR A 595 43.90 -15.41 5.99
C THR A 595 44.44 -14.04 5.67
N ASN A 596 44.97 -13.86 4.49
CA ASN A 596 45.25 -12.57 3.86
C ASN A 596 43.89 -11.83 3.69
N ASN A 597 43.68 -10.83 4.48
CA ASN A 597 42.62 -9.84 4.27
C ASN A 597 42.97 -9.02 3.03
N ILE A 598 42.36 -9.34 1.89
CA ILE A 598 42.30 -8.44 0.76
C ILE A 598 41.23 -7.40 1.11
N LYS A 599 41.67 -6.22 1.55
CA LYS A 599 40.83 -5.01 1.60
C LYS A 599 40.41 -4.71 0.15
N VAL A 600 39.14 -4.94 -0.14
CA VAL A 600 38.52 -4.39 -1.34
C VAL A 600 38.29 -2.90 -1.06
N GLU A 601 39.15 -2.05 -1.59
CA GLU A 601 38.92 -0.59 -1.60
C GLU A 601 37.67 -0.31 -2.43
N ALA A 602 36.72 0.36 -1.82
CA ALA A 602 35.55 0.90 -2.50
C ALA A 602 36.00 1.94 -3.56
N PRO A 603 35.43 1.98 -4.75
CA PRO A 603 35.83 2.90 -5.79
C PRO A 603 35.62 4.35 -5.34
N LYS A 604 36.67 5.16 -5.40
CA LYS A 604 36.60 6.61 -5.21
C LYS A 604 35.73 7.20 -6.33
N ILE A 605 34.54 7.65 -5.98
CA ILE A 605 33.67 8.39 -6.90
C ILE A 605 34.24 9.83 -6.98
N VAL A 606 34.76 10.21 -8.14
CA VAL A 606 35.20 11.57 -8.40
C VAL A 606 33.97 12.39 -8.75
N LEU A 607 33.54 13.23 -7.81
CA LEU A 607 32.50 14.23 -8.06
C LEU A 607 33.13 15.40 -8.84
N PRO A 608 32.44 16.03 -9.79
CA PRO A 608 32.91 17.22 -10.47
C PRO A 608 33.18 18.35 -9.49
N LYS A 609 34.25 19.12 -9.72
CA LYS A 609 34.61 20.27 -8.89
C LYS A 609 33.47 21.29 -8.86
N PRO A 610 33.04 21.75 -7.70
CA PRO A 610 31.96 22.69 -7.59
C PRO A 610 32.39 24.09 -8.09
N ASN A 611 31.44 24.79 -8.72
CA ASN A 611 31.53 26.22 -8.96
C ASN A 611 31.56 26.97 -7.62
N ASN A 612 32.56 27.85 -7.46
CA ASN A 612 33.10 28.30 -6.17
C ASN A 612 32.33 29.40 -5.44
N ASP A 613 31.02 29.57 -5.61
CA ASP A 613 30.43 30.84 -5.12
C ASP A 613 29.47 30.73 -3.90
N ARG A 614 29.34 29.60 -3.20
CA ARG A 614 28.37 29.61 -2.05
C ARG A 614 28.68 28.83 -0.79
N PHE A 615 29.84 28.18 -0.57
CA PHE A 615 30.00 27.44 0.69
C PHE A 615 31.44 27.46 1.26
N ASN A 616 31.57 27.96 2.48
CA ASN A 616 32.75 27.81 3.31
C ASN A 616 32.80 26.39 3.90
N VAL A 617 33.88 25.67 3.64
CA VAL A 617 34.15 24.34 4.22
C VAL A 617 35.01 24.52 5.44
N GLN A 618 34.50 24.20 6.62
CA GLN A 618 35.33 23.94 7.79
C GLN A 618 35.80 22.48 7.74
N HIS A 619 37.09 22.26 7.69
CA HIS A 619 37.72 20.97 7.88
C HIS A 619 37.76 20.66 9.39
N ASP A 620 37.22 19.52 9.77
CA ASP A 620 37.43 18.93 11.10
C ASP A 620 38.36 17.73 10.94
N ASP A 621 39.55 17.86 11.53
CA ASP A 621 40.71 16.95 11.30
C ASP A 621 40.72 15.72 12.23
N SER A 622 39.62 15.29 12.80
CA SER A 622 39.62 14.32 13.91
C SER A 622 39.04 12.95 13.60
N ASP A 623 38.94 12.46 12.34
CA ASP A 623 38.71 11.03 12.13
C ASP A 623 39.15 10.59 10.72
N LYS A 624 40.23 9.81 10.69
CA LYS A 624 40.95 9.42 9.47
C LYS A 624 40.31 8.27 8.67
N ASP A 625 39.16 7.72 9.05
CA ASP A 625 38.63 6.47 8.43
C ASP A 625 37.16 6.50 7.98
N GLU A 626 36.46 7.64 8.04
CA GLU A 626 35.09 7.73 7.52
C GLU A 626 35.00 8.60 6.27
N VAL A 627 34.64 7.97 5.14
CA VAL A 627 34.33 8.69 3.90
C VAL A 627 32.88 9.19 3.97
N VAL A 628 32.68 10.43 4.34
CA VAL A 628 31.37 11.08 4.33
C VAL A 628 31.12 11.67 2.95
N PHE A 629 30.16 11.12 2.20
CA PHE A 629 29.69 11.72 0.95
C PHE A 629 28.76 12.89 1.27
N ARG A 630 29.16 14.11 0.89
CA ARG A 630 28.27 15.27 0.93
C ARG A 630 27.82 15.61 -0.49
N ILE A 631 26.52 15.57 -0.71
CA ILE A 631 25.88 16.04 -1.94
C ILE A 631 25.54 17.51 -1.72
N ARG A 632 25.93 18.33 -2.66
CA ARG A 632 25.58 19.77 -2.71
C ARG A 632 24.36 19.98 -3.56
#